data_4d1ed432686502e302dac4a01e8d80bf
#
_entry.id   4d1ed432686502e302dac4a01e8d80bf
#
_cell.length_a   1.000
_cell.length_b   1.000
_cell.length_c   1.000
_cell.angle_alpha   90.00
_cell.angle_beta   90.00
_cell.angle_gamma   90.00
#
_symmetry.space_group_name_H-M   'P 1'
#
loop_
_entity.id
_entity.type
_entity.pdbx_description
1 polymer ?
#
loop_
_entity_poly.entity_id
_entity_poly.type
_entity_poly.pdbx_seq_one_letter_code
_entity_poly.pdbx_strand_id
1 'polypeptide(L)'
;MNDENRASSTRLVRQAVIRNQRGLHARAAAKLVTLAEKFSASVEIARDGQSVSAQSIMGLMMLGAGPGSEIEISADGWDAKEALAAVLELIEAGFHEAG
;
A
#
# COMPACT_ATOMS: atom_id res chain seq x y z
N MET A 1 21.11 -17.14 -16.64
CA MET A 1 20.84 -16.87 -16.30
C MET A 1 20.06 -16.33 -15.75
N ASN A 2 19.94 -16.26 -15.19
CA ASN A 2 19.21 -15.70 -14.61
C ASN A 2 18.60 -14.49 -14.93
N ASP A 3 18.75 -14.00 -15.88
CA ASP A 3 18.13 -12.84 -16.40
C ASP A 3 16.65 -12.95 -16.44
N GLU A 4 16.14 -14.11 -16.66
CA GLU A 4 14.72 -14.26 -16.70
C GLU A 4 14.10 -13.88 -15.36
N ASN A 5 14.78 -14.09 -14.28
CA ASN A 5 14.28 -13.68 -12.99
C ASN A 5 14.15 -12.18 -12.91
N ARG A 6 15.15 -11.49 -13.38
CA ARG A 6 15.10 -10.04 -13.35
C ARG A 6 14.08 -9.50 -14.30
N ALA A 7 13.98 -10.12 -15.46
CA ALA A 7 13.04 -9.66 -16.47
C ALA A 7 11.62 -9.80 -16.01
N SER A 8 11.33 -10.81 -15.19
CA SER A 8 9.99 -11.02 -14.70
C SER A 8 9.68 -10.19 -13.46
N SER A 9 10.70 -9.54 -12.89
CA SER A 9 10.48 -8.75 -11.69
C SER A 9 9.85 -7.42 -12.06
N THR A 10 8.63 -7.23 -11.58
CA THR A 10 7.94 -5.97 -11.77
C THR A 10 7.63 -5.32 -10.44
N ARG A 11 8.37 -5.72 -9.41
CA ARG A 11 8.13 -5.19 -8.07
C ARG A 11 8.71 -3.81 -7.94
N LEU A 12 7.84 -2.89 -7.55
CA LEU A 12 8.21 -1.50 -7.30
C LEU A 12 7.94 -1.18 -5.85
N VAL A 13 8.73 -0.29 -5.29
CA VAL A 13 8.67 0.03 -3.85
C VAL A 13 8.71 1.54 -3.68
N ARG A 14 7.89 2.06 -2.78
CA ARG A 14 7.91 3.47 -2.40
C ARG A 14 7.67 3.60 -0.92
N GLN A 15 8.25 4.65 -0.35
CA GLN A 15 8.01 5.01 1.04
C GLN A 15 6.93 6.06 1.11
N ALA A 16 6.15 6.03 2.18
CA ALA A 16 5.12 7.02 2.38
C ALA A 16 4.93 7.25 3.87
N VAL A 17 4.26 8.35 4.20
CA VAL A 17 3.96 8.71 5.58
C VAL A 17 2.46 8.84 5.73
N ILE A 18 1.91 8.21 6.75
CA ILE A 18 0.48 8.32 7.05
C ILE A 18 0.19 9.75 7.51
N ARG A 19 -0.78 10.39 6.88
CA ARG A 19 -1.05 11.80 7.12
C ARG A 19 -2.37 12.06 7.84
N ASN A 20 -3.31 11.11 7.74
CA ASN A 20 -4.62 11.33 8.37
C ASN A 20 -4.55 11.04 9.85
N GLN A 21 -5.39 11.74 10.63
CA GLN A 21 -5.33 11.66 12.07
C GLN A 21 -5.63 10.27 12.61
N ARG A 22 -6.50 9.54 11.95
CA ARG A 22 -6.94 8.23 12.45
C ARG A 22 -6.08 7.10 11.92
N GLY A 23 -5.12 7.38 11.04
CA GLY A 23 -4.24 6.36 10.52
C GLY A 23 -4.99 5.30 9.73
N LEU A 24 -4.46 4.07 9.75
CA LEU A 24 -5.06 2.96 9.01
C LEU A 24 -6.18 2.31 9.80
N HIS A 25 -7.20 3.09 10.15
CA HIS A 25 -8.39 2.57 10.80
C HIS A 25 -9.25 1.83 9.78
N ALA A 26 -10.36 1.25 10.25
CA ALA A 26 -11.14 0.34 9.41
C ALA A 26 -11.59 0.96 8.10
N ARG A 27 -12.08 2.22 8.14
CA ARG A 27 -12.55 2.85 6.91
C ARG A 27 -11.42 3.14 5.94
N ALA A 28 -10.28 3.62 6.46
CA ALA A 28 -9.11 3.87 5.61
C ALA A 28 -8.61 2.57 4.99
N ALA A 29 -8.55 1.52 5.79
CA ALA A 29 -8.13 0.20 5.29
C ALA A 29 -9.09 -0.29 4.21
N ALA A 30 -10.39 -0.10 4.40
CA ALA A 30 -11.37 -0.51 3.39
C ALA A 30 -11.19 0.25 2.08
N LYS A 31 -10.90 1.55 2.16
CA LYS A 31 -10.63 2.33 0.95
C LYS A 31 -9.42 1.81 0.22
N LEU A 32 -8.38 1.45 0.96
CA LEU A 32 -7.16 0.92 0.36
C LEU A 32 -7.43 -0.42 -0.31
N VAL A 33 -8.16 -1.31 0.36
CA VAL A 33 -8.52 -2.60 -0.21
C VAL A 33 -9.30 -2.41 -1.52
N THR A 34 -10.31 -1.54 -1.50
CA THR A 34 -11.13 -1.29 -2.68
C THR A 34 -10.28 -0.78 -3.84
N LEU A 35 -9.34 0.11 -3.54
CA LEU A 35 -8.44 0.62 -4.57
C LEU A 35 -7.53 -0.47 -5.11
N ALA A 36 -6.92 -1.24 -4.22
CA ALA A 36 -5.97 -2.28 -4.62
C ALA A 36 -6.64 -3.33 -5.49
N GLU A 37 -7.92 -3.61 -5.25
CA GLU A 37 -8.65 -4.62 -6.03
C GLU A 37 -8.83 -4.22 -7.49
N LYS A 38 -8.64 -2.97 -7.82
CA LYS A 38 -8.78 -2.51 -9.21
C LYS A 38 -7.60 -2.89 -10.08
N PHE A 39 -6.53 -3.39 -9.48
CA PHE A 39 -5.30 -3.69 -10.20
C PHE A 39 -4.99 -5.19 -10.12
N SER A 40 -4.29 -5.68 -11.13
CA SER A 40 -3.82 -7.06 -11.12
C SER A 40 -2.61 -7.23 -10.22
N ALA A 41 -1.82 -6.19 -10.05
CA ALA A 41 -0.62 -6.27 -9.25
C ALA A 41 -0.94 -6.60 -7.80
N SER A 42 -0.04 -7.36 -7.19
CA SER A 42 -0.07 -7.61 -5.75
C SER A 42 0.49 -6.40 -5.05
N VAL A 43 -0.28 -5.81 -4.15
CA VAL A 43 0.16 -4.65 -3.38
C VAL A 43 0.30 -5.05 -1.93
N GLU A 44 1.42 -4.67 -1.33
CA GLU A 44 1.68 -4.94 0.08
C GLU A 44 2.08 -3.66 0.79
N ILE A 45 1.71 -3.58 2.05
CA ILE A 45 2.07 -2.46 2.91
C ILE A 45 2.89 -3.02 4.06
N ALA A 46 4.02 -2.39 4.33
CA ALA A 46 4.90 -2.85 5.40
C ALA A 46 5.21 -1.72 6.37
N ARG A 47 5.37 -2.09 7.63
CA ARG A 47 5.76 -1.17 8.69
C ARG A 47 6.54 -1.95 9.73
N ASP A 48 7.71 -1.44 10.08
CA ASP A 48 8.54 -2.02 11.15
C ASP A 48 8.76 -3.52 10.97
N GLY A 49 9.04 -3.92 9.73
CA GLY A 49 9.36 -5.32 9.44
C GLY A 49 8.16 -6.22 9.25
N GLN A 50 6.94 -5.72 9.41
CA GLN A 50 5.72 -6.46 9.14
C GLN A 50 5.16 -6.08 7.79
N SER A 51 4.77 -7.08 6.99
CA SER A 51 4.21 -6.83 5.68
C SER A 51 2.86 -7.51 5.57
N VAL A 52 1.87 -6.81 5.04
CA VAL A 52 0.53 -7.33 4.89
C VAL A 52 0.02 -7.02 3.49
N SER A 53 -0.92 -7.82 3.02
CA SER A 53 -1.56 -7.58 1.73
C SER A 53 -2.46 -6.35 1.82
N ALA A 54 -2.41 -5.51 0.79
CA ALA A 54 -3.31 -4.36 0.71
C ALA A 54 -4.75 -4.78 0.49
N GLN A 55 -5.01 -6.07 0.31
CA GLN A 55 -6.37 -6.58 0.19
C GLN A 55 -6.88 -7.17 1.50
N SER A 56 -6.14 -7.00 2.58
CA SER A 56 -6.55 -7.51 3.89
C SER A 56 -6.84 -6.35 4.83
N ILE A 57 -8.11 -6.09 5.09
CA ILE A 57 -8.49 -5.02 6.02
C ILE A 57 -7.89 -5.29 7.39
N MET A 58 -8.01 -6.52 7.88
CA MET A 58 -7.46 -6.86 9.18
C MET A 58 -5.96 -6.70 9.23
N GLY A 59 -5.27 -7.16 8.17
CA GLY A 59 -3.82 -7.03 8.12
C GLY A 59 -3.39 -5.58 8.18
N LEU A 60 -4.06 -4.73 7.40
CA LEU A 60 -3.73 -3.31 7.38
C LEU A 60 -3.94 -2.67 8.74
N MET A 61 -5.04 -3.01 9.41
CA MET A 61 -5.31 -2.45 10.73
C MET A 61 -4.29 -2.91 11.76
N MET A 62 -3.80 -4.14 11.62
CA MET A 62 -2.85 -4.70 12.58
C MET A 62 -1.47 -4.05 12.48
N LEU A 63 -1.19 -3.32 11.41
CA LEU A 63 0.07 -2.59 11.33
C LEU A 63 0.17 -1.48 12.36
N GLY A 64 -0.97 -1.01 12.88
CA GLY A 64 -0.98 0.02 13.89
C GLY A 64 -0.42 1.36 13.40
N ALA A 65 -0.52 1.62 12.10
CA ALA A 65 0.07 2.83 11.51
C ALA A 65 -0.82 4.03 11.80
N GLY A 66 -0.37 4.89 12.69
CA GLY A 66 -1.04 6.14 13.01
C GLY A 66 -0.40 7.30 12.27
N PRO A 67 -0.85 8.53 12.58
CA PRO A 67 -0.30 9.72 11.89
C PRO A 67 1.20 9.81 12.10
N GLY A 68 1.91 10.10 11.03
CA GLY A 68 3.36 10.21 11.08
C GLY A 68 4.10 8.88 10.90
N SER A 69 3.39 7.76 10.90
CA SER A 69 4.03 6.47 10.68
C SER A 69 4.59 6.39 9.27
N GLU A 70 5.80 5.86 9.18
CA GLU A 70 6.40 5.59 7.89
C GLU A 70 6.04 4.19 7.46
N ILE A 71 5.60 4.05 6.24
CA ILE A 71 5.23 2.76 5.68
C ILE A 71 5.91 2.58 4.35
N GLU A 72 6.04 1.32 3.96
CA GLU A 72 6.60 0.96 2.67
C GLU A 72 5.50 0.31 1.85
N ILE A 73 5.35 0.76 0.61
CA ILE A 73 4.36 0.21 -0.29
C ILE A 73 5.09 -0.49 -1.40
N SER A 74 4.73 -1.74 -1.67
CA SER A 74 5.30 -2.47 -2.79
C SER A 74 4.17 -2.97 -3.68
N ALA A 75 4.43 -3.01 -4.97
CA ALA A 75 3.49 -3.51 -5.95
C ALA A 75 4.25 -4.36 -6.95
N ASP A 76 3.69 -5.52 -7.31
CA ASP A 76 4.32 -6.47 -8.18
C ASP A 76 3.29 -7.00 -9.16
N GLY A 77 3.54 -6.80 -10.45
CA GLY A 77 2.64 -7.22 -11.51
C GLY A 77 2.76 -6.30 -12.70
N TRP A 78 2.02 -6.64 -13.78
CA TRP A 78 2.17 -5.88 -15.02
C TRP A 78 1.69 -4.44 -14.88
N ASP A 79 0.73 -4.17 -13.98
CA ASP A 79 0.24 -2.82 -13.74
C ASP A 79 0.73 -2.26 -12.41
N ALA A 80 1.90 -2.72 -11.94
CA ALA A 80 2.44 -2.32 -10.65
C ALA A 80 2.67 -0.82 -10.56
N LYS A 81 3.11 -0.20 -11.65
CA LYS A 81 3.37 1.23 -11.63
C LYS A 81 2.10 2.03 -11.36
N GLU A 82 1.04 1.68 -12.06
CA GLU A 82 -0.23 2.36 -11.88
C GLU A 82 -0.82 2.08 -10.50
N ALA A 83 -0.69 0.85 -10.03
CA ALA A 83 -1.19 0.49 -8.71
C ALA A 83 -0.46 1.28 -7.63
N LEU A 84 0.86 1.35 -7.73
CA LEU A 84 1.65 2.05 -6.74
C LEU A 84 1.31 3.54 -6.72
N ALA A 85 1.18 4.15 -7.90
CA ALA A 85 0.83 5.57 -7.99
C ALA A 85 -0.52 5.85 -7.35
N ALA A 86 -1.50 4.97 -7.60
CA ALA A 86 -2.85 5.16 -7.07
C ALA A 86 -2.85 5.04 -5.55
N VAL A 87 -2.13 4.05 -5.02
CA VAL A 87 -2.06 3.84 -3.57
C VAL A 87 -1.37 5.01 -2.89
N LEU A 88 -0.25 5.47 -3.49
CA LEU A 88 0.44 6.63 -2.94
C LEU A 88 -0.45 7.86 -2.89
N GLU A 89 -1.20 8.08 -3.97
CA GLU A 89 -2.10 9.23 -4.02
C GLU A 89 -3.14 9.18 -2.91
N LEU A 90 -3.72 8.00 -2.69
CA LEU A 90 -4.71 7.83 -1.63
C LEU A 90 -4.12 8.13 -0.26
N ILE A 91 -2.93 7.62 0.01
CA ILE A 91 -2.28 7.82 1.30
C ILE A 91 -1.91 9.28 1.49
N GLU A 92 -1.36 9.92 0.45
CA GLU A 92 -0.95 11.32 0.54
C GLU A 92 -2.12 12.26 0.65
N ALA A 93 -3.28 11.85 0.16
CA ALA A 93 -4.52 12.62 0.31
C ALA A 93 -5.16 12.40 1.68
N GLY A 94 -4.50 11.67 2.57
CA GLY A 94 -5.05 11.39 3.90
C GLY A 94 -6.34 10.59 3.82
N PHE A 95 -6.46 9.73 2.83
CA PHE A 95 -7.63 8.91 2.59
C PHE A 95 -8.88 9.76 2.39
N HIS A 96 -8.69 11.01 1.97
CA HIS A 96 -9.78 11.98 1.73
C HIS A 96 -10.64 12.20 2.95
N GLU A 97 -10.03 12.12 4.13
CA GLU A 97 -10.74 12.37 5.38
C GLU A 97 -10.65 13.85 5.74
N ALA A 98 -11.72 14.37 6.28
CA ALA A 98 -11.75 15.74 6.73
C ALA A 98 -11.22 15.79 8.15
N GLY A 99 -10.11 16.41 8.31
CA GLY A 99 -9.52 16.56 9.64
C GLY A 99 -8.58 15.44 10.07
#